data_82adfed63970a88321be82ab519bf2ea
#
_entry.id   82adfed63970a88321be82ab519bf2ea
#
_cell.length_a   1.000
_cell.length_b   1.000
_cell.length_c   1.000
_cell.angle_alpha   90.00
_cell.angle_beta   90.00
_cell.angle_gamma   90.00
#
_symmetry.space_group_name_H-M   'P 1'
#
loop_
_entity.id
_entity.type
_entity.pdbx_description
1 polymer ?
#
loop_
_entity_poly.entity_id
_entity_poly.type
_entity_poly.pdbx_seq_one_letter_code
_entity_poly.pdbx_strand_id
1 'polypeptide(L)'
;MDAPVRSEAGRALDRAIAAELESLRRAGTYKRFTVLCSPQGPVVEMEGRGPVLVLSSNNYLGLASRPEVIEAGIRGLRRYGAGTASVRFICVTFAQHAELYRELSDLVGTEASLTYVSCWNANEAVIPTLADENTVILSDELNHASIIDAIRLARPARKVVYRHSSMEELREGLRSCDRGQRKLIVTDGVFSMEGDLARLPDILELARAYGAVVIVDDSHGTGVMGKTGRGVAEQFGVLGEVDVITSTLGKALGGAAGGFVAASEEVCDLLAQRSRPQLFSNALPPTVACSALEAVRVLRREPELVARLRRNAETFRARLREIGYSPLPGQAAIIPIVVGQT
;
A
#
# COMPACT_ATOMS: atom_id res chain seq x y z
N MET A 1 32.98 14.22 28.57
CA MET A 1 32.49 14.95 27.39
C MET A 1 31.24 15.68 27.82
N ASP A 2 31.29 17.02 27.91
CA ASP A 2 30.12 17.80 28.24
C ASP A 2 29.04 17.64 27.20
N ALA A 3 27.78 17.45 27.65
CA ALA A 3 26.65 17.33 26.74
C ALA A 3 26.57 18.61 25.85
N PRO A 4 26.27 18.49 24.57
CA PRO A 4 26.18 19.61 23.66
C PRO A 4 25.17 20.64 24.19
N VAL A 5 25.61 21.89 24.39
CA VAL A 5 24.76 22.98 24.89
C VAL A 5 23.75 23.34 23.78
N ARG A 6 22.49 22.95 23.96
CA ARG A 6 21.41 23.30 23.05
C ARG A 6 21.12 24.81 23.09
N SER A 7 20.76 25.38 21.95
CA SER A 7 20.30 26.77 21.84
C SER A 7 19.01 27.02 22.66
N GLU A 8 18.72 28.26 22.99
CA GLU A 8 17.48 28.60 23.68
C GLU A 8 16.23 28.24 22.87
N ALA A 9 16.26 28.46 21.56
CA ALA A 9 15.21 28.04 20.62
C ALA A 9 15.01 26.49 20.61
N GLY A 10 16.11 25.72 20.66
CA GLY A 10 16.06 24.26 20.77
C GLY A 10 15.39 23.80 22.07
N ARG A 11 15.73 24.44 23.19
CA ARG A 11 15.10 24.16 24.50
C ARG A 11 13.60 24.56 24.52
N ALA A 12 13.22 25.65 23.84
CA ALA A 12 11.82 26.07 23.72
C ALA A 12 11.02 25.04 22.91
N LEU A 13 11.57 24.56 21.80
CA LEU A 13 10.96 23.48 20.99
C LEU A 13 10.79 22.20 21.82
N ASP A 14 11.82 21.76 22.57
CA ASP A 14 11.73 20.57 23.42
C ASP A 14 10.61 20.69 24.46
N ARG A 15 10.41 21.87 25.07
CA ARG A 15 9.30 22.11 26.02
C ARG A 15 7.92 21.98 25.32
N ALA A 16 7.78 22.55 24.13
CA ALA A 16 6.54 22.44 23.36
C ALA A 16 6.22 20.97 22.99
N ILE A 17 7.22 20.24 22.51
CA ILE A 17 7.08 18.80 22.19
C ILE A 17 6.75 17.99 23.45
N ALA A 18 7.40 18.26 24.59
CA ALA A 18 7.09 17.55 25.84
C ALA A 18 5.64 17.77 26.29
N ALA A 19 5.11 18.98 26.14
CA ALA A 19 3.71 19.28 26.45
C ALA A 19 2.73 18.52 25.52
N GLU A 20 3.03 18.43 24.24
CA GLU A 20 2.25 17.65 23.29
C GLU A 20 2.28 16.15 23.60
N LEU A 21 3.46 15.57 23.87
CA LEU A 21 3.61 14.18 24.27
C LEU A 21 2.83 13.86 25.55
N GLU A 22 2.81 14.78 26.50
CA GLU A 22 2.01 14.63 27.73
C GLU A 22 0.51 14.69 27.44
N SER A 23 0.08 15.51 26.50
CA SER A 23 -1.31 15.54 26.01
C SER A 23 -1.71 14.19 25.39
N LEU A 24 -0.84 13.59 24.54
CA LEU A 24 -1.08 12.26 23.96
C LEU A 24 -1.18 11.16 25.04
N ARG A 25 -0.35 11.23 26.11
CA ARG A 25 -0.43 10.29 27.23
C ARG A 25 -1.75 10.41 27.98
N ARG A 26 -2.19 11.63 28.27
CA ARG A 26 -3.48 11.89 28.96
C ARG A 26 -4.68 11.48 28.11
N ALA A 27 -4.59 11.64 26.80
CA ALA A 27 -5.63 11.19 25.88
C ALA A 27 -5.62 9.67 25.63
N GLY A 28 -4.66 8.92 26.15
CA GLY A 28 -4.53 7.48 25.90
C GLY A 28 -4.06 7.13 24.49
N THR A 29 -3.68 8.11 23.68
CA THR A 29 -3.28 7.93 22.27
C THR A 29 -1.77 7.83 22.05
N TYR A 30 -0.97 7.94 23.13
CA TYR A 30 0.48 7.78 23.10
C TYR A 30 0.87 6.34 22.72
N LYS A 31 1.52 6.17 21.58
CA LYS A 31 1.94 4.87 21.06
C LYS A 31 3.26 4.40 21.68
N ARG A 32 3.32 3.13 22.08
CA ARG A 32 4.56 2.47 22.53
C ARG A 32 4.92 1.36 21.59
N PHE A 33 6.21 1.25 21.25
CA PHE A 33 6.73 0.14 20.47
C PHE A 33 6.86 -1.09 21.36
N THR A 34 6.36 -2.22 20.87
CA THR A 34 6.58 -3.55 21.50
C THR A 34 7.66 -4.28 20.71
N VAL A 35 8.58 -4.93 21.43
CA VAL A 35 9.71 -5.65 20.82
C VAL A 35 9.31 -7.10 20.60
N LEU A 36 9.45 -7.57 19.35
CA LEU A 36 9.26 -8.98 19.01
C LEU A 36 10.62 -9.68 19.00
N CYS A 37 10.68 -10.85 19.63
CA CYS A 37 11.90 -11.67 19.78
C CYS A 37 11.87 -12.93 18.89
N SER A 38 10.90 -13.05 18.00
CA SER A 38 10.75 -14.14 17.04
C SER A 38 10.41 -13.62 15.63
N PRO A 39 10.52 -14.46 14.59
CA PRO A 39 9.95 -14.14 13.28
C PRO A 39 8.44 -13.87 13.34
N GLN A 40 7.94 -13.15 12.34
CA GLN A 40 6.50 -12.93 12.18
C GLN A 40 5.76 -14.24 11.92
N GLY A 41 4.68 -14.47 12.67
CA GLY A 41 3.83 -15.65 12.57
C GLY A 41 2.51 -15.44 13.32
N PRO A 42 1.62 -16.44 13.34
CA PRO A 42 0.38 -16.37 14.12
C PRO A 42 0.62 -16.21 15.62
N VAL A 43 1.70 -16.78 16.13
CA VAL A 43 2.19 -16.61 17.50
C VAL A 43 3.62 -16.08 17.40
N VAL A 44 3.93 -15.05 18.19
CA VAL A 44 5.26 -14.43 18.27
C VAL A 44 5.72 -14.35 19.72
N GLU A 45 7.03 -14.40 19.94
CA GLU A 45 7.61 -14.08 21.25
C GLU A 45 7.72 -12.55 21.39
N MET A 46 7.11 -12.02 22.44
CA MET A 46 7.11 -10.58 22.73
C MET A 46 7.86 -10.31 24.03
N GLU A 47 8.80 -9.37 24.01
CA GLU A 47 9.59 -8.99 25.17
C GLU A 47 8.70 -8.62 26.36
N GLY A 48 8.97 -9.25 27.50
CA GLY A 48 8.23 -9.03 28.75
C GLY A 48 6.81 -9.62 28.80
N ARG A 49 6.36 -10.31 27.73
CA ARG A 49 5.01 -10.94 27.70
C ARG A 49 5.02 -12.42 27.32
N GLY A 50 6.13 -12.94 26.76
CA GLY A 50 6.20 -14.30 26.23
C GLY A 50 5.41 -14.47 24.92
N PRO A 51 4.85 -15.68 24.67
CA PRO A 51 4.12 -15.97 23.44
C PRO A 51 2.79 -15.20 23.36
N VAL A 52 2.57 -14.51 22.24
CA VAL A 52 1.38 -13.68 21.98
C VAL A 52 0.77 -14.07 20.63
N LEU A 53 -0.55 -14.24 20.58
CA LEU A 53 -1.30 -14.41 19.33
C LEU A 53 -1.42 -13.06 18.62
N VAL A 54 -0.98 -13.00 17.35
CA VAL A 54 -1.03 -11.79 16.53
C VAL A 54 -2.20 -11.85 15.55
N LEU A 55 -3.17 -10.96 15.74
CA LEU A 55 -4.34 -10.79 14.88
C LEU A 55 -4.29 -9.49 14.04
N SER A 56 -3.24 -8.67 14.20
CA SER A 56 -3.10 -7.34 13.57
C SER A 56 -2.00 -7.27 12.51
N SER A 57 -1.40 -8.40 12.13
CA SER A 57 -0.35 -8.43 11.11
C SER A 57 -0.92 -8.30 9.70
N ASN A 58 -0.20 -7.61 8.82
CA ASN A 58 -0.49 -7.56 7.38
C ASN A 58 0.15 -8.72 6.58
N ASN A 59 0.72 -9.71 7.26
CA ASN A 59 1.31 -10.91 6.65
C ASN A 59 0.22 -11.92 6.23
N TYR A 60 -0.71 -11.48 5.39
CA TYR A 60 -1.96 -12.18 5.06
C TYR A 60 -1.77 -13.63 4.59
N LEU A 61 -0.73 -13.90 3.81
CA LEU A 61 -0.45 -15.23 3.27
C LEU A 61 0.61 -16.01 4.07
N GLY A 62 1.21 -15.39 5.11
CA GLY A 62 2.27 -15.99 5.90
C GLY A 62 3.62 -16.09 5.17
N LEU A 63 3.84 -15.31 4.11
CA LEU A 63 5.04 -15.40 3.27
C LEU A 63 6.28 -14.76 3.90
N ALA A 64 6.14 -13.89 4.89
CA ALA A 64 7.27 -13.20 5.52
C ALA A 64 8.30 -14.15 6.15
N SER A 65 7.86 -15.30 6.64
CA SER A 65 8.73 -16.31 7.27
C SER A 65 8.81 -17.62 6.47
N ARG A 66 8.40 -17.58 5.20
CA ARG A 66 8.40 -18.76 4.34
C ARG A 66 9.84 -19.08 3.89
N PRO A 67 10.30 -20.35 4.02
CA PRO A 67 11.69 -20.73 3.70
C PRO A 67 12.15 -20.32 2.31
N GLU A 68 11.32 -20.54 1.28
CA GLU A 68 11.67 -20.19 -0.12
C GLU A 68 11.88 -18.70 -0.30
N VAL A 69 11.08 -17.86 0.36
CA VAL A 69 11.19 -16.39 0.33
C VAL A 69 12.46 -15.93 1.06
N ILE A 70 12.75 -16.53 2.21
CA ILE A 70 13.97 -16.26 2.99
C ILE A 70 15.22 -16.62 2.16
N GLU A 71 15.26 -17.83 1.60
CA GLU A 71 16.38 -18.30 0.79
C GLU A 71 16.60 -17.47 -0.47
N ALA A 72 15.52 -16.98 -1.10
CA ALA A 72 15.64 -16.05 -2.21
C ALA A 72 16.32 -14.74 -1.79
N GLY A 73 15.95 -14.20 -0.64
CA GLY A 73 16.60 -13.01 -0.05
C GLY A 73 18.07 -13.24 0.25
N ILE A 74 18.43 -14.40 0.83
CA ILE A 74 19.82 -14.78 1.11
C ILE A 74 20.62 -14.90 -0.18
N ARG A 75 20.08 -15.52 -1.22
CA ARG A 75 20.72 -15.58 -2.54
C ARG A 75 20.94 -14.18 -3.12
N GLY A 76 19.96 -13.28 -2.99
CA GLY A 76 20.07 -11.88 -3.40
C GLY A 76 21.21 -11.16 -2.69
N LEU A 77 21.28 -11.32 -1.37
CA LEU A 77 22.33 -10.74 -0.53
C LEU A 77 23.74 -11.25 -0.95
N ARG A 78 23.89 -12.56 -1.14
CA ARG A 78 25.18 -13.16 -1.54
C ARG A 78 25.64 -12.72 -2.94
N ARG A 79 24.70 -12.54 -3.88
CA ARG A 79 25.01 -12.24 -5.28
C ARG A 79 25.24 -10.75 -5.54
N TYR A 80 24.51 -9.87 -4.89
CA TYR A 80 24.47 -8.44 -5.19
C TYR A 80 24.90 -7.54 -4.04
N GLY A 81 25.22 -8.10 -2.86
CA GLY A 81 25.55 -7.34 -1.66
C GLY A 81 24.33 -6.84 -0.88
N ALA A 82 24.60 -6.11 0.18
CA ALA A 82 23.59 -5.67 1.15
C ALA A 82 22.66 -4.55 0.63
N GLY A 83 23.13 -3.76 -0.32
CA GLY A 83 22.39 -2.58 -0.79
C GLY A 83 22.79 -2.16 -2.19
N THR A 84 22.13 -1.13 -2.67
CA THR A 84 22.31 -0.59 -4.02
C THR A 84 23.28 0.59 -4.07
N ALA A 85 23.40 1.34 -2.97
CA ALA A 85 24.30 2.49 -2.81
C ALA A 85 24.14 3.60 -3.87
N SER A 86 23.07 3.57 -4.69
CA SER A 86 22.80 4.56 -5.72
C SER A 86 21.33 4.51 -6.18
N VAL A 87 20.96 5.40 -7.09
CA VAL A 87 19.65 5.48 -7.71
C VAL A 87 19.58 4.71 -9.02
N ARG A 88 18.38 4.39 -9.46
CA ARG A 88 18.06 3.45 -10.53
C ARG A 88 18.73 3.79 -11.88
N PHE A 89 18.65 5.04 -12.31
CA PHE A 89 19.09 5.46 -13.64
C PHE A 89 20.61 5.62 -13.76
N ILE A 90 21.34 5.73 -12.62
CA ILE A 90 22.79 5.91 -12.67
C ILE A 90 23.51 4.56 -12.89
N CYS A 91 23.32 3.58 -11.97
CA CYS A 91 24.07 2.33 -12.07
C CYS A 91 23.47 1.10 -11.35
N VAL A 92 22.25 1.17 -10.82
CA VAL A 92 21.74 0.13 -9.89
C VAL A 92 20.37 -0.44 -10.24
N THR A 93 20.17 -0.76 -11.52
CA THR A 93 19.08 -1.63 -11.94
C THR A 93 19.61 -3.05 -12.13
N PHE A 94 19.51 -3.89 -11.11
CA PHE A 94 19.91 -5.29 -11.21
C PHE A 94 18.89 -6.12 -12.02
N ALA A 95 19.34 -7.26 -12.56
CA ALA A 95 18.48 -8.17 -13.32
C ALA A 95 17.21 -8.57 -12.54
N GLN A 96 17.32 -8.75 -11.21
CA GLN A 96 16.18 -9.08 -10.35
C GLN A 96 15.13 -7.97 -10.26
N HIS A 97 15.53 -6.71 -10.36
CA HIS A 97 14.57 -5.62 -10.45
C HIS A 97 13.76 -5.69 -11.74
N ALA A 98 14.45 -5.90 -12.88
CA ALA A 98 13.77 -6.02 -14.17
C ALA A 98 12.84 -7.25 -14.24
N GLU A 99 13.26 -8.36 -13.60
CA GLU A 99 12.44 -9.56 -13.51
C GLU A 99 11.21 -9.34 -12.60
N LEU A 100 11.40 -8.69 -11.45
CA LEU A 100 10.31 -8.33 -10.53
C LEU A 100 9.28 -7.42 -11.21
N TYR A 101 9.72 -6.46 -12.06
CA TYR A 101 8.79 -5.61 -12.80
C TYR A 101 7.86 -6.41 -13.70
N ARG A 102 8.40 -7.34 -14.49
CA ARG A 102 7.61 -8.20 -15.37
C ARG A 102 6.61 -9.06 -14.59
N GLU A 103 7.08 -9.68 -13.51
CA GLU A 103 6.20 -10.52 -12.67
C GLU A 103 5.10 -9.72 -11.99
N LEU A 104 5.35 -8.46 -11.63
CA LEU A 104 4.34 -7.57 -11.02
C LEU A 104 3.34 -7.07 -12.06
N SER A 105 3.77 -6.61 -13.24
CA SER A 105 2.86 -6.20 -14.31
C SER A 105 1.98 -7.37 -14.76
N ASP A 106 2.55 -8.55 -14.95
CA ASP A 106 1.81 -9.77 -15.27
C ASP A 106 0.80 -10.14 -14.16
N LEU A 107 1.19 -9.99 -12.88
CA LEU A 107 0.31 -10.30 -11.75
C LEU A 107 -0.93 -9.43 -11.75
N VAL A 108 -0.80 -8.13 -11.92
CA VAL A 108 -1.93 -7.20 -11.82
C VAL A 108 -2.60 -6.88 -13.17
N GLY A 109 -2.03 -7.39 -14.28
CA GLY A 109 -2.62 -7.28 -15.62
C GLY A 109 -2.41 -5.93 -16.29
N THR A 110 -1.21 -5.37 -16.19
CA THR A 110 -0.77 -4.12 -16.85
C THR A 110 0.40 -4.37 -17.79
N GLU A 111 0.78 -3.37 -18.59
CA GLU A 111 1.87 -3.49 -19.57
C GLU A 111 3.24 -3.44 -18.91
N ALA A 112 3.40 -2.58 -17.91
CA ALA A 112 4.68 -2.35 -17.24
C ALA A 112 4.52 -2.12 -15.75
N SER A 113 5.63 -2.19 -15.01
CA SER A 113 5.68 -1.76 -13.61
C SER A 113 7.04 -1.20 -13.20
N LEU A 114 7.07 -0.46 -12.09
CA LEU A 114 8.26 0.06 -11.42
C LEU A 114 8.17 -0.18 -9.92
N THR A 115 9.29 -0.52 -9.27
CA THR A 115 9.32 -0.65 -7.81
C THR A 115 9.87 0.60 -7.12
N TYR A 116 9.41 0.83 -5.90
CA TYR A 116 9.77 1.90 -4.97
C TYR A 116 10.10 1.31 -3.61
N VAL A 117 10.72 2.10 -2.74
CA VAL A 117 11.10 1.63 -1.38
C VAL A 117 9.89 1.39 -0.47
N SER A 118 8.74 1.94 -0.81
CA SER A 118 7.45 1.68 -0.16
C SER A 118 6.28 2.04 -1.10
N CYS A 119 5.06 1.59 -0.79
CA CYS A 119 3.86 2.06 -1.50
C CYS A 119 3.56 3.53 -1.19
N TRP A 120 3.95 4.03 -0.02
CA TRP A 120 3.91 5.46 0.27
C TRP A 120 4.63 6.26 -0.82
N ASN A 121 5.88 5.87 -1.14
CA ASN A 121 6.65 6.52 -2.20
C ASN A 121 6.08 6.25 -3.61
N ALA A 122 5.42 5.13 -3.84
CA ALA A 122 4.73 4.86 -5.10
C ALA A 122 3.58 5.86 -5.32
N ASN A 123 2.77 6.13 -4.30
CA ASN A 123 1.69 7.13 -4.36
C ASN A 123 2.26 8.56 -4.52
N GLU A 124 3.32 8.91 -3.78
CA GLU A 124 4.04 10.18 -3.94
C GLU A 124 4.74 10.33 -5.31
N ALA A 125 5.04 9.23 -5.98
CA ALA A 125 5.57 9.24 -7.33
C ALA A 125 4.47 9.48 -8.38
N VAL A 126 3.38 8.70 -8.31
CA VAL A 126 2.33 8.69 -9.33
C VAL A 126 1.54 9.99 -9.35
N ILE A 127 0.93 10.35 -8.21
CA ILE A 127 -0.06 11.43 -8.18
C ILE A 127 0.57 12.78 -8.55
N PRO A 128 1.73 13.21 -7.98
CA PRO A 128 2.36 14.47 -8.38
C PRO A 128 2.97 14.45 -9.79
N THR A 129 3.29 13.27 -10.35
CA THR A 129 3.86 13.20 -11.70
C THR A 129 2.79 13.28 -12.79
N LEU A 130 1.60 12.73 -12.52
CA LEU A 130 0.48 12.72 -13.47
C LEU A 130 -0.42 13.97 -13.36
N ALA A 131 -0.34 14.69 -12.25
CA ALA A 131 -1.11 15.91 -12.03
C ALA A 131 -0.31 17.17 -12.39
N ASP A 132 -1.04 18.19 -12.81
CA ASP A 132 -0.55 19.54 -13.10
C ASP A 132 -1.59 20.59 -12.65
N GLU A 133 -1.32 21.86 -12.93
CA GLU A 133 -2.22 22.99 -12.61
C GLU A 133 -3.56 22.97 -13.38
N ASN A 134 -3.74 22.08 -14.34
CA ASN A 134 -5.01 21.86 -15.06
C ASN A 134 -5.69 20.54 -14.65
N THR A 135 -5.22 19.90 -13.60
CA THR A 135 -5.75 18.61 -13.15
C THR A 135 -6.73 18.78 -12.01
N VAL A 136 -7.87 18.07 -12.07
CA VAL A 136 -8.79 17.88 -10.93
C VAL A 136 -8.61 16.47 -10.40
N ILE A 137 -8.35 16.35 -9.09
CA ILE A 137 -8.24 15.05 -8.41
C ILE A 137 -9.50 14.82 -7.59
N LEU A 138 -10.18 13.69 -7.86
CA LEU A 138 -11.33 13.22 -7.11
C LEU A 138 -10.88 12.07 -6.20
N SER A 139 -11.01 12.22 -4.89
CA SER A 139 -10.47 11.32 -3.87
C SER A 139 -11.57 10.84 -2.94
N ASP A 140 -11.64 9.53 -2.69
CA ASP A 140 -12.48 9.00 -1.60
C ASP A 140 -12.00 9.56 -0.26
N GLU A 141 -12.94 9.88 0.66
CA GLU A 141 -12.63 10.49 1.95
C GLU A 141 -11.83 9.58 2.89
N LEU A 142 -11.93 8.25 2.73
CA LEU A 142 -11.23 7.25 3.54
C LEU A 142 -9.92 6.75 2.93
N ASN A 143 -9.47 7.37 1.84
CA ASN A 143 -8.20 7.02 1.23
C ASN A 143 -7.03 7.08 2.21
N HIS A 144 -6.06 6.19 2.02
CA HIS A 144 -4.85 6.10 2.83
C HIS A 144 -4.09 7.44 2.91
N ALA A 145 -3.45 7.70 4.04
CA ALA A 145 -2.71 8.94 4.30
C ALA A 145 -1.67 9.27 3.21
N SER A 146 -1.02 8.27 2.61
CA SER A 146 -0.07 8.49 1.51
C SER A 146 -0.71 9.09 0.26
N ILE A 147 -1.96 8.73 -0.05
CA ILE A 147 -2.73 9.34 -1.14
C ILE A 147 -3.05 10.79 -0.82
N ILE A 148 -3.50 11.05 0.42
CA ILE A 148 -3.83 12.41 0.89
C ILE A 148 -2.60 13.32 0.78
N ASP A 149 -1.44 12.84 1.22
CA ASP A 149 -0.19 13.61 1.18
C ASP A 149 0.36 13.76 -0.24
N ALA A 150 0.26 12.73 -1.07
CA ALA A 150 0.61 12.81 -2.49
C ALA A 150 -0.24 13.84 -3.24
N ILE A 151 -1.54 13.94 -2.95
CA ILE A 151 -2.43 14.97 -3.51
C ILE A 151 -2.00 16.38 -3.07
N ARG A 152 -1.57 16.55 -1.82
CA ARG A 152 -1.03 17.84 -1.32
C ARG A 152 0.26 18.22 -2.07
N LEU A 153 1.14 17.26 -2.33
CA LEU A 153 2.37 17.45 -3.10
C LEU A 153 2.11 17.79 -4.56
N ALA A 154 1.06 17.21 -5.16
CA ALA A 154 0.71 17.37 -6.56
C ALA A 154 0.27 18.79 -6.93
N ARG A 155 -0.29 19.57 -5.98
CA ARG A 155 -0.81 20.94 -6.21
C ARG A 155 -1.75 21.00 -7.43
N PRO A 156 -2.80 20.18 -7.50
CA PRO A 156 -3.71 20.20 -8.63
C PRO A 156 -4.52 21.50 -8.69
N ALA A 157 -5.15 21.80 -9.82
CA ALA A 157 -6.08 22.91 -9.97
C ALA A 157 -7.18 22.86 -8.89
N ARG A 158 -7.70 21.67 -8.63
CA ARG A 158 -8.71 21.43 -7.62
C ARG A 158 -8.63 19.99 -7.08
N LYS A 159 -8.90 19.84 -5.77
CA LYS A 159 -9.18 18.57 -5.12
C LYS A 159 -10.65 18.49 -4.74
N VAL A 160 -11.30 17.42 -5.13
CA VAL A 160 -12.68 17.07 -4.73
C VAL A 160 -12.59 15.82 -3.87
N VAL A 161 -13.01 15.92 -2.60
CA VAL A 161 -13.15 14.76 -1.72
C VAL A 161 -14.61 14.38 -1.70
N TYR A 162 -14.94 13.14 -2.09
CA TYR A 162 -16.30 12.62 -2.04
C TYR A 162 -16.45 11.66 -0.87
N ARG A 163 -17.65 11.58 -0.30
CA ARG A 163 -17.95 10.67 0.81
C ARG A 163 -17.68 9.24 0.40
N HIS A 164 -17.21 8.45 1.35
CA HIS A 164 -16.80 7.07 1.14
C HIS A 164 -17.81 6.28 0.31
N SER A 165 -17.32 5.71 -0.78
CA SER A 165 -18.09 4.89 -1.73
C SER A 165 -19.34 5.56 -2.32
N SER A 166 -19.45 6.93 -2.27
CA SER A 166 -20.55 7.68 -2.84
C SER A 166 -20.37 7.94 -4.33
N MET A 167 -20.95 7.10 -5.17
CA MET A 167 -20.90 7.26 -6.62
C MET A 167 -21.70 8.48 -7.10
N GLU A 168 -22.68 8.95 -6.34
CA GLU A 168 -23.42 10.18 -6.63
C GLU A 168 -22.50 11.40 -6.50
N GLU A 169 -21.81 11.55 -5.37
CA GLU A 169 -20.87 12.65 -5.17
C GLU A 169 -19.69 12.60 -6.11
N LEU A 170 -19.18 11.39 -6.43
CA LEU A 170 -18.15 11.22 -7.45
C LEU A 170 -18.65 11.73 -8.82
N ARG A 171 -19.88 11.38 -9.21
CA ARG A 171 -20.51 11.86 -10.44
C ARG A 171 -20.68 13.37 -10.47
N GLU A 172 -21.14 13.96 -9.36
CA GLU A 172 -21.26 15.42 -9.23
C GLU A 172 -19.90 16.11 -9.34
N GLY A 173 -18.89 15.57 -8.67
CA GLY A 173 -17.50 16.04 -8.77
C GLY A 173 -16.98 16.02 -10.22
N LEU A 174 -17.21 14.93 -10.94
CA LEU A 174 -16.83 14.80 -12.36
C LEU A 174 -17.60 15.77 -13.26
N ARG A 175 -18.90 15.97 -13.04
CA ARG A 175 -19.73 16.94 -13.77
C ARG A 175 -19.25 18.39 -13.59
N SER A 176 -18.71 18.70 -12.42
CA SER A 176 -18.23 20.03 -12.07
C SER A 176 -16.85 20.37 -12.65
N CYS A 177 -16.22 19.46 -13.39
CA CYS A 177 -14.95 19.69 -14.06
C CYS A 177 -15.17 20.41 -15.40
N ASP A 178 -14.29 21.36 -15.71
CA ASP A 178 -14.32 22.08 -16.99
C ASP A 178 -13.88 21.18 -18.16
N ARG A 179 -14.30 21.56 -19.38
CA ARG A 179 -13.81 20.90 -20.59
C ARG A 179 -12.31 21.10 -20.73
N GLY A 180 -11.59 20.01 -20.99
CA GLY A 180 -10.13 20.03 -21.17
C GLY A 180 -9.33 19.85 -19.88
N GLN A 181 -9.95 19.89 -18.70
CA GLN A 181 -9.26 19.51 -17.48
C GLN A 181 -8.98 18.01 -17.44
N ARG A 182 -7.74 17.64 -17.04
CA ARG A 182 -7.42 16.26 -16.70
C ARG A 182 -8.15 15.87 -15.41
N LYS A 183 -8.73 14.70 -15.37
CA LYS A 183 -9.46 14.19 -14.21
C LYS A 183 -8.78 12.91 -13.73
N LEU A 184 -8.38 12.89 -12.45
CA LEU A 184 -7.83 11.70 -11.81
C LEU A 184 -8.79 11.28 -10.69
N ILE A 185 -9.30 10.05 -10.76
CA ILE A 185 -10.05 9.42 -9.66
C ILE A 185 -9.04 8.56 -8.90
N VAL A 186 -8.89 8.81 -7.60
CA VAL A 186 -7.94 8.07 -6.75
C VAL A 186 -8.69 7.41 -5.60
N THR A 187 -8.48 6.11 -5.42
CA THR A 187 -9.14 5.32 -4.37
C THR A 187 -8.24 4.20 -3.86
N ASP A 188 -8.38 3.83 -2.58
CA ASP A 188 -7.93 2.51 -2.12
C ASP A 188 -8.78 1.43 -2.80
N GLY A 189 -8.21 0.27 -3.12
CA GLY A 189 -8.94 -0.90 -3.60
C GLY A 189 -9.67 -1.63 -2.46
N VAL A 190 -8.97 -1.80 -1.34
CA VAL A 190 -9.50 -2.30 -0.06
C VAL A 190 -9.14 -1.30 1.02
N PHE A 191 -10.14 -0.77 1.71
CA PHE A 191 -9.94 0.21 2.79
C PHE A 191 -9.46 -0.46 4.07
N SER A 192 -8.33 0.00 4.58
CA SER A 192 -7.56 -0.70 5.63
C SER A 192 -8.23 -0.75 6.99
N MET A 193 -9.10 0.20 7.30
CA MET A 193 -9.77 0.29 8.60
C MET A 193 -11.17 -0.34 8.57
N GLU A 194 -11.89 -0.19 7.48
CA GLU A 194 -13.25 -0.68 7.26
C GLU A 194 -13.28 -2.12 6.73
N GLY A 195 -12.26 -2.51 5.97
CA GLY A 195 -12.16 -3.85 5.37
C GLY A 195 -13.15 -4.07 4.22
N ASP A 196 -13.74 -3.01 3.70
CA ASP A 196 -14.60 -3.05 2.52
C ASP A 196 -13.82 -2.72 1.23
N LEU A 197 -14.47 -2.84 0.09
CA LEU A 197 -13.89 -2.67 -1.22
C LEU A 197 -14.44 -1.44 -1.92
N ALA A 198 -13.57 -0.74 -2.65
CA ALA A 198 -14.02 0.28 -3.59
C ALA A 198 -15.04 -0.31 -4.59
N ARG A 199 -16.03 0.48 -4.96
CA ARG A 199 -17.02 0.11 -5.99
C ARG A 199 -16.40 0.22 -7.39
N LEU A 200 -15.33 -0.54 -7.62
CA LEU A 200 -14.47 -0.39 -8.79
C LEU A 200 -15.21 -0.45 -10.14
N PRO A 201 -16.18 -1.35 -10.38
CA PRO A 201 -16.95 -1.33 -11.62
C PRO A 201 -17.69 -0.02 -11.86
N ASP A 202 -18.32 0.55 -10.83
CA ASP A 202 -19.07 1.81 -10.93
C ASP A 202 -18.12 3.00 -11.15
N ILE A 203 -16.95 2.99 -10.50
CA ILE A 203 -15.90 3.99 -10.67
C ILE A 203 -15.39 3.98 -12.12
N LEU A 204 -15.12 2.80 -12.68
CA LEU A 204 -14.67 2.64 -14.06
C LEU A 204 -15.74 3.08 -15.08
N GLU A 205 -17.02 2.79 -14.81
CA GLU A 205 -18.13 3.29 -15.63
C GLU A 205 -18.16 4.82 -15.66
N LEU A 206 -18.07 5.45 -14.49
CA LEU A 206 -18.01 6.91 -14.38
C LEU A 206 -16.74 7.48 -15.04
N ALA A 207 -15.60 6.85 -14.85
CA ALA A 207 -14.35 7.27 -15.48
C ALA A 207 -14.47 7.30 -17.00
N ARG A 208 -15.01 6.25 -17.63
CA ARG A 208 -15.26 6.20 -19.09
C ARG A 208 -16.23 7.29 -19.54
N ALA A 209 -17.32 7.47 -18.79
CA ALA A 209 -18.34 8.45 -19.14
C ALA A 209 -17.84 9.91 -19.11
N TYR A 210 -16.87 10.22 -18.25
CA TYR A 210 -16.35 11.58 -18.06
C TYR A 210 -14.91 11.77 -18.54
N GLY A 211 -14.27 10.76 -19.13
CA GLY A 211 -12.88 10.81 -19.56
C GLY A 211 -11.91 11.06 -18.41
N ALA A 212 -12.02 10.27 -17.34
CA ALA A 212 -11.15 10.32 -16.17
C ALA A 212 -10.20 9.12 -16.14
N VAL A 213 -9.00 9.31 -15.58
CA VAL A 213 -8.01 8.28 -15.31
C VAL A 213 -8.27 7.73 -13.90
N VAL A 214 -8.20 6.41 -13.73
CA VAL A 214 -8.43 5.72 -12.44
C VAL A 214 -7.11 5.23 -11.88
N ILE A 215 -6.79 5.66 -10.66
CA ILE A 215 -5.63 5.23 -9.87
C ILE A 215 -6.15 4.47 -8.65
N VAL A 216 -5.73 3.21 -8.49
CA VAL A 216 -6.12 2.36 -7.37
C VAL A 216 -4.92 1.98 -6.53
N ASP A 217 -4.92 2.30 -5.24
CA ASP A 217 -4.00 1.71 -4.27
C ASP A 217 -4.56 0.35 -3.81
N ASP A 218 -3.99 -0.72 -4.33
CA ASP A 218 -4.42 -2.09 -4.05
C ASP A 218 -3.54 -2.79 -3.00
N SER A 219 -2.95 -2.03 -2.09
CA SER A 219 -2.03 -2.52 -1.05
C SER A 219 -2.62 -3.57 -0.11
N HIS A 220 -3.93 -3.60 0.04
CA HIS A 220 -4.65 -4.61 0.83
C HIS A 220 -5.42 -5.62 -0.04
N GLY A 221 -5.44 -5.41 -1.37
CA GLY A 221 -6.09 -6.31 -2.32
C GLY A 221 -5.10 -7.24 -3.03
N THR A 222 -3.94 -6.72 -3.48
CA THR A 222 -2.92 -7.53 -4.15
C THR A 222 -2.39 -8.64 -3.24
N GLY A 223 -2.47 -9.89 -3.69
CA GLY A 223 -2.16 -11.11 -2.92
C GLY A 223 -3.33 -11.59 -2.05
N VAL A 224 -4.45 -10.85 -1.96
CA VAL A 224 -5.56 -11.09 -1.02
C VAL A 224 -6.88 -11.29 -1.75
N MET A 225 -7.21 -10.41 -2.69
CA MET A 225 -8.49 -10.38 -3.40
C MET A 225 -8.40 -11.08 -4.76
N GLY A 226 -9.56 -11.48 -5.26
CA GLY A 226 -9.66 -12.29 -6.47
C GLY A 226 -9.45 -13.79 -6.22
N LYS A 227 -9.60 -14.59 -7.26
CA LYS A 227 -9.44 -16.05 -7.17
C LYS A 227 -7.98 -16.47 -7.01
N THR A 228 -7.08 -15.73 -7.64
CA THR A 228 -5.66 -16.05 -7.70
C THR A 228 -4.77 -15.01 -7.01
N GLY A 229 -5.38 -13.99 -6.35
CA GLY A 229 -4.66 -12.96 -5.61
C GLY A 229 -4.15 -11.81 -6.48
N ARG A 230 -4.75 -11.58 -7.65
CA ARG A 230 -4.39 -10.48 -8.55
C ARG A 230 -5.01 -9.14 -8.15
N GLY A 231 -5.68 -9.10 -6.99
CA GLY A 231 -6.21 -7.88 -6.40
C GLY A 231 -7.68 -7.60 -6.68
N VAL A 232 -8.10 -6.38 -6.37
CA VAL A 232 -9.51 -5.96 -6.46
C VAL A 232 -9.99 -5.96 -7.92
N ALA A 233 -9.13 -5.69 -8.90
CA ALA A 233 -9.50 -5.76 -10.31
C ALA A 233 -9.89 -7.20 -10.73
N GLU A 234 -9.18 -8.23 -10.27
CA GLU A 234 -9.58 -9.64 -10.47
C GLU A 234 -10.89 -9.95 -9.76
N GLN A 235 -11.07 -9.45 -8.54
CA GLN A 235 -12.27 -9.71 -7.73
C GLN A 235 -13.55 -9.29 -8.46
N PHE A 236 -13.48 -8.21 -9.22
CA PHE A 236 -14.61 -7.67 -9.98
C PHE A 236 -14.60 -8.04 -11.47
N GLY A 237 -13.62 -8.81 -11.95
CA GLY A 237 -13.52 -9.22 -13.36
C GLY A 237 -13.16 -8.09 -14.31
N VAL A 238 -12.46 -7.07 -13.83
CA VAL A 238 -12.05 -5.86 -14.56
C VAL A 238 -10.52 -5.72 -14.67
N LEU A 239 -9.81 -6.86 -14.72
CA LEU A 239 -8.36 -6.86 -14.95
C LEU A 239 -8.03 -6.18 -16.28
N GLY A 240 -7.01 -5.30 -16.24
CA GLY A 240 -6.57 -4.51 -17.39
C GLY A 240 -7.41 -3.26 -17.67
N GLU A 241 -8.42 -2.95 -16.85
CA GLU A 241 -9.28 -1.77 -17.04
C GLU A 241 -8.91 -0.60 -16.11
N VAL A 242 -8.07 -0.83 -15.10
CA VAL A 242 -7.54 0.21 -14.20
C VAL A 242 -6.30 0.81 -14.84
N ASP A 243 -6.27 2.14 -14.98
CA ASP A 243 -5.16 2.84 -15.67
C ASP A 243 -3.84 2.76 -14.89
N VAL A 244 -3.90 2.92 -13.56
CA VAL A 244 -2.73 2.87 -12.70
C VAL A 244 -3.05 2.13 -11.40
N ILE A 245 -2.24 1.14 -11.09
CA ILE A 245 -2.31 0.40 -9.82
C ILE A 245 -1.05 0.71 -9.02
N THR A 246 -1.21 1.14 -7.78
CA THR A 246 -0.14 1.15 -6.79
C THR A 246 -0.38 0.03 -5.78
N SER A 247 0.67 -0.58 -5.26
CA SER A 247 0.54 -1.59 -4.22
C SER A 247 1.85 -1.81 -3.45
N THR A 248 1.79 -2.60 -2.39
CA THR A 248 2.92 -2.83 -1.48
C THR A 248 3.48 -4.25 -1.59
N LEU A 249 4.79 -4.37 -1.45
CA LEU A 249 5.51 -5.63 -1.25
C LEU A 249 5.69 -5.95 0.26
N GLY A 250 5.30 -5.03 1.13
CA GLY A 250 5.47 -5.13 2.58
C GLY A 250 4.31 -5.79 3.33
N LYS A 251 3.37 -6.43 2.63
CA LYS A 251 2.19 -7.11 3.22
C LYS A 251 2.09 -8.54 2.73
N ALA A 252 1.08 -8.88 1.92
CA ALA A 252 0.85 -10.24 1.41
C ALA A 252 2.03 -10.78 0.59
N LEU A 253 2.75 -9.93 -0.14
CA LEU A 253 3.85 -10.31 -1.01
C LEU A 253 5.21 -10.35 -0.27
N GLY A 254 5.30 -11.11 0.80
CA GLY A 254 6.54 -11.40 1.52
C GLY A 254 6.84 -10.50 2.71
N GLY A 255 6.09 -9.41 2.93
CA GLY A 255 6.13 -8.62 4.17
C GLY A 255 7.41 -7.86 4.49
N ALA A 256 8.40 -7.81 3.57
CA ALA A 256 9.67 -7.15 3.86
C ALA A 256 9.57 -5.62 3.77
N ALA A 257 9.61 -5.10 2.58
CA ALA A 257 9.48 -3.67 2.28
C ALA A 257 9.23 -3.49 0.77
N GLY A 258 9.00 -2.26 0.36
CA GLY A 258 8.82 -1.92 -1.04
C GLY A 258 7.37 -1.69 -1.42
N GLY A 259 7.22 -1.03 -2.53
CA GLY A 259 5.96 -0.83 -3.22
C GLY A 259 6.22 -0.84 -4.72
N PHE A 260 5.15 -0.79 -5.49
CA PHE A 260 5.24 -0.71 -6.93
C PHE A 260 4.11 0.13 -7.52
N VAL A 261 4.35 0.60 -8.73
CA VAL A 261 3.37 1.14 -9.64
C VAL A 261 3.30 0.20 -10.83
N ALA A 262 2.10 -0.08 -11.31
CA ALA A 262 1.85 -0.84 -12.51
C ALA A 262 0.84 -0.10 -13.39
N ALA A 263 1.17 0.09 -14.68
CA ALA A 263 0.41 0.92 -15.61
C ALA A 263 0.81 0.61 -17.07
N SER A 264 0.47 1.51 -18.01
CA SER A 264 1.02 1.48 -19.37
C SER A 264 2.53 1.72 -19.40
N GLU A 265 3.19 1.33 -20.48
CA GLU A 265 4.62 1.59 -20.68
C GLU A 265 4.92 3.10 -20.60
N GLU A 266 4.10 3.95 -21.22
CA GLU A 266 4.29 5.43 -21.24
C GLU A 266 4.21 6.04 -19.82
N VAL A 267 3.28 5.57 -18.99
CA VAL A 267 3.17 6.04 -17.60
C VAL A 267 4.40 5.60 -16.80
N CYS A 268 4.82 4.35 -16.92
CA CYS A 268 6.01 3.84 -16.24
C CYS A 268 7.29 4.57 -16.71
N ASP A 269 7.43 4.80 -18.00
CA ASP A 269 8.56 5.57 -18.56
C ASP A 269 8.57 7.02 -18.05
N LEU A 270 7.41 7.68 -18.03
CA LEU A 270 7.31 9.03 -17.48
C LEU A 270 7.70 9.07 -16.01
N LEU A 271 7.25 8.10 -15.22
CA LEU A 271 7.62 7.98 -13.81
C LEU A 271 9.12 7.76 -13.63
N ALA A 272 9.73 6.93 -14.47
CA ALA A 272 11.18 6.70 -14.46
C ALA A 272 11.97 7.99 -14.75
N GLN A 273 11.44 8.88 -15.60
CA GLN A 273 12.09 10.15 -15.98
C GLN A 273 11.81 11.31 -15.02
N ARG A 274 10.66 11.34 -14.33
CA ARG A 274 10.19 12.55 -13.64
C ARG A 274 9.83 12.36 -12.17
N SER A 275 9.50 11.15 -11.71
CA SER A 275 9.08 10.97 -10.32
C SER A 275 10.26 11.10 -9.35
N ARG A 276 10.16 12.03 -8.42
CA ARG A 276 11.23 12.33 -7.46
C ARG A 276 11.63 11.13 -6.60
N PRO A 277 10.70 10.30 -6.08
CA PRO A 277 11.06 9.08 -5.36
C PRO A 277 11.88 8.10 -6.19
N GLN A 278 11.69 8.03 -7.51
CA GLN A 278 12.47 7.19 -8.41
C GLN A 278 13.87 7.76 -8.70
N LEU A 279 13.95 9.07 -8.89
CA LEU A 279 15.18 9.75 -9.29
C LEU A 279 16.14 10.00 -8.11
N PHE A 280 15.63 10.20 -6.91
CA PHE A 280 16.41 10.70 -5.77
C PHE A 280 16.41 9.78 -4.55
N SER A 281 15.83 8.57 -4.66
CA SER A 281 15.92 7.54 -3.64
C SER A 281 16.68 6.31 -4.15
N ASN A 282 17.38 5.62 -3.26
CA ASN A 282 18.06 4.38 -3.62
C ASN A 282 17.06 3.35 -4.16
N ALA A 283 17.54 2.49 -5.05
CA ALA A 283 16.76 1.35 -5.52
C ALA A 283 16.45 0.37 -4.36
N LEU A 284 15.38 -0.38 -4.51
CA LEU A 284 15.01 -1.43 -3.57
C LEU A 284 16.20 -2.40 -3.33
N PRO A 285 16.58 -2.70 -2.07
CA PRO A 285 17.71 -3.58 -1.79
C PRO A 285 17.56 -4.94 -2.48
N PRO A 286 18.66 -5.53 -2.96
CA PRO A 286 18.61 -6.82 -3.68
C PRO A 286 17.95 -7.95 -2.90
N THR A 287 18.20 -8.02 -1.59
CA THR A 287 17.54 -8.97 -0.67
C THR A 287 16.03 -8.84 -0.73
N VAL A 288 15.51 -7.61 -0.65
CA VAL A 288 14.06 -7.34 -0.68
C VAL A 288 13.50 -7.64 -2.06
N ALA A 289 14.17 -7.22 -3.14
CA ALA A 289 13.74 -7.49 -4.51
C ALA A 289 13.65 -9.00 -4.80
N CYS A 290 14.64 -9.78 -4.38
CA CYS A 290 14.63 -11.23 -4.55
C CYS A 290 13.57 -11.93 -3.70
N SER A 291 13.37 -11.50 -2.46
CA SER A 291 12.30 -12.02 -1.59
C SER A 291 10.92 -11.72 -2.16
N ALA A 292 10.68 -10.49 -2.62
CA ALA A 292 9.42 -10.10 -3.23
C ALA A 292 9.14 -10.87 -4.53
N LEU A 293 10.15 -11.02 -5.39
CA LEU A 293 10.06 -11.82 -6.61
C LEU A 293 9.65 -13.26 -6.32
N GLU A 294 10.29 -13.90 -5.33
CA GLU A 294 9.90 -15.26 -4.95
C GLU A 294 8.50 -15.32 -4.32
N ALA A 295 8.11 -14.32 -3.54
CA ALA A 295 6.76 -14.26 -2.98
C ALA A 295 5.68 -14.18 -4.07
N VAL A 296 5.90 -13.40 -5.13
CA VAL A 296 5.01 -13.35 -6.31
C VAL A 296 4.95 -14.73 -6.99
N ARG A 297 6.08 -15.37 -7.17
CA ARG A 297 6.16 -16.72 -7.77
C ARG A 297 5.44 -17.78 -6.92
N VAL A 298 5.59 -17.72 -5.60
CA VAL A 298 4.87 -18.60 -4.67
C VAL A 298 3.36 -18.38 -4.81
N LEU A 299 2.90 -17.15 -4.81
CA LEU A 299 1.48 -16.83 -4.98
C LEU A 299 0.92 -17.40 -6.30
N ARG A 300 1.67 -17.27 -7.40
CA ARG A 300 1.26 -17.81 -8.72
C ARG A 300 1.23 -19.34 -8.77
N ARG A 301 2.16 -20.02 -8.07
CA ARG A 301 2.20 -21.49 -7.99
C ARG A 301 1.15 -22.07 -7.06
N GLU A 302 0.74 -21.32 -6.03
CA GLU A 302 -0.08 -21.79 -4.92
C GLU A 302 -1.30 -20.89 -4.69
N PRO A 303 -2.22 -20.77 -5.66
CA PRO A 303 -3.43 -19.94 -5.50
C PRO A 303 -4.32 -20.38 -4.34
N GLU A 304 -4.17 -21.60 -3.84
CA GLU A 304 -4.84 -22.12 -2.64
C GLU A 304 -4.49 -21.35 -1.37
N LEU A 305 -3.39 -20.59 -1.34
CA LEU A 305 -3.07 -19.65 -0.24
C LEU A 305 -4.17 -18.60 -0.08
N VAL A 306 -4.63 -18.03 -1.19
CA VAL A 306 -5.72 -17.04 -1.21
C VAL A 306 -7.04 -17.68 -0.79
N ALA A 307 -7.33 -18.87 -1.30
CA ALA A 307 -8.53 -19.61 -0.93
C ALA A 307 -8.53 -19.96 0.58
N ARG A 308 -7.38 -20.34 1.14
CA ARG A 308 -7.22 -20.57 2.59
C ARG A 308 -7.44 -19.31 3.41
N LEU A 309 -6.85 -18.19 3.00
CA LEU A 309 -7.05 -16.89 3.65
C LEU A 309 -8.53 -16.52 3.69
N ARG A 310 -9.24 -16.68 2.59
CA ARG A 310 -10.69 -16.41 2.50
C ARG A 310 -11.48 -17.28 3.46
N ARG A 311 -11.27 -18.61 3.45
CA ARG A 311 -11.93 -19.51 4.41
C ARG A 311 -11.62 -19.14 5.88
N ASN A 312 -10.38 -18.75 6.17
CA ASN A 312 -10.02 -18.32 7.52
C ASN A 312 -10.78 -17.04 7.91
N ALA A 313 -10.88 -16.06 7.02
CA ALA A 313 -11.61 -14.82 7.25
C ALA A 313 -13.11 -15.07 7.48
N GLU A 314 -13.72 -15.92 6.66
CA GLU A 314 -15.13 -16.32 6.79
C GLU A 314 -15.38 -17.05 8.12
N THR A 315 -14.53 -18.02 8.47
CA THR A 315 -14.61 -18.75 9.73
C THR A 315 -14.46 -17.81 10.93
N PHE A 316 -13.49 -16.89 10.88
CA PHE A 316 -13.27 -15.94 11.97
C PHE A 316 -14.47 -14.98 12.15
N ARG A 317 -15.03 -14.44 11.05
CA ARG A 317 -16.27 -13.63 11.11
C ARG A 317 -17.44 -14.39 11.70
N ALA A 318 -17.62 -15.67 11.33
CA ALA A 318 -18.69 -16.51 11.86
C ALA A 318 -18.52 -16.72 13.37
N ARG A 319 -17.31 -17.11 13.80
CA ARG A 319 -16.99 -17.33 15.21
C ARG A 319 -17.14 -16.08 16.08
N LEU A 320 -16.74 -14.92 15.58
CA LEU A 320 -16.95 -13.65 16.27
C LEU A 320 -18.44 -13.40 16.54
N ARG A 321 -19.31 -13.66 15.55
CA ARG A 321 -20.77 -13.51 15.72
C ARG A 321 -21.34 -14.49 16.75
N GLU A 322 -20.89 -15.75 16.74
CA GLU A 322 -21.30 -16.77 17.70
C GLU A 322 -20.99 -16.38 19.15
N ILE A 323 -19.91 -15.64 19.38
CA ILE A 323 -19.52 -15.17 20.75
C ILE A 323 -20.00 -13.74 21.04
N GLY A 324 -20.91 -13.19 20.21
CA GLY A 324 -21.62 -11.93 20.48
C GLY A 324 -20.95 -10.67 19.94
N TYR A 325 -19.89 -10.75 19.14
CA TYR A 325 -19.34 -9.58 18.45
C TYR A 325 -20.06 -9.30 17.15
N SER A 326 -20.08 -8.02 16.75
CA SER A 326 -20.63 -7.55 15.50
C SER A 326 -19.52 -6.94 14.63
N PRO A 327 -18.69 -7.76 13.93
CA PRO A 327 -17.67 -7.23 13.04
C PRO A 327 -18.31 -6.46 11.89
N LEU A 328 -17.66 -5.39 11.43
CA LEU A 328 -18.13 -4.66 10.25
C LEU A 328 -18.28 -5.61 9.05
N PRO A 329 -19.30 -5.39 8.21
CA PRO A 329 -19.49 -6.17 6.99
C PRO A 329 -18.31 -5.93 6.04
N GLY A 330 -17.92 -6.94 5.27
CA GLY A 330 -16.84 -6.84 4.29
C GLY A 330 -16.45 -8.21 3.74
N GLN A 331 -15.76 -8.21 2.61
CA GLN A 331 -15.29 -9.42 1.92
C GLN A 331 -13.79 -9.65 2.06
N ALA A 332 -13.04 -8.62 2.49
CA ALA A 332 -11.60 -8.71 2.66
C ALA A 332 -11.19 -9.53 3.89
N ALA A 333 -9.91 -9.85 3.97
CA ALA A 333 -9.31 -10.49 5.13
C ALA A 333 -9.15 -9.57 6.35
N ILE A 334 -9.52 -8.31 6.22
CA ILE A 334 -9.60 -7.34 7.31
C ILE A 334 -10.98 -7.48 7.95
N ILE A 335 -10.99 -7.66 9.28
CA ILE A 335 -12.21 -7.91 10.06
C ILE A 335 -12.25 -6.93 11.23
N PRO A 336 -12.80 -5.72 11.03
CA PRO A 336 -12.86 -4.71 12.07
C PRO A 336 -13.89 -5.05 13.15
N ILE A 337 -13.48 -4.89 14.41
CA ILE A 337 -14.35 -4.99 15.58
C ILE A 337 -14.40 -3.62 16.24
N VAL A 338 -15.55 -2.97 16.20
CA VAL A 338 -15.73 -1.66 16.84
C VAL A 338 -16.03 -1.87 18.32
N VAL A 339 -15.17 -1.36 19.20
CA VAL A 339 -15.29 -1.51 20.66
C VAL A 339 -15.69 -0.20 21.37
N GLY A 340 -16.06 0.83 20.63
CA GLY A 340 -16.48 2.14 21.13
C GLY A 340 -15.35 3.18 21.12
N GLN A 341 -15.54 4.25 21.91
CA GLN A 341 -14.52 5.32 22.00
C GLN A 341 -13.33 4.84 22.84
N THR A 342 -12.12 5.11 22.35
CA THR A 342 -10.86 4.89 23.07
C THR A 342 -10.48 6.12 23.87
#